data_46968fa382f991a07d46e3814f7b5c16
#
_entry.id   46968fa382f991a07d46e3814f7b5c16
#
_cell.length_a   1.000
_cell.length_b   1.000
_cell.length_c   1.000
_cell.angle_alpha   90.00
_cell.angle_beta   90.00
_cell.angle_gamma   90.00
#
_symmetry.space_group_name_H-M   'P 1'
#
loop_
_entity.id
_entity.type
_entity.pdbx_description
1 polymer ?
#
loop_
_entity_poly.entity_id
_entity_poly.type
_entity_poly.pdbx_seq_one_letter_code
_entity_poly.pdbx_strand_id
1 'polypeptide(L)'
;MKYLHTMIRVRDVEATLRFFCEGLGLKENRRMDNEAGKFTLIFLAAPGTPDAEIELTHNWDSQEDYGSARNFGHLAFQVEDIYKTCAHLQAMGYIINRPPRDGHMAFVRSPDLISVELLQDGHLPPQEPWASMPNTGVW
;
A
#
# COMPACT_ATOMS: atom_id res chain seq x y z
N MET A 1 -16.17 14.95 16.42
CA MET A 1 -15.90 14.35 15.08
C MET A 1 -14.71 13.42 15.23
N LYS A 2 -14.76 12.22 14.66
CA LYS A 2 -13.67 11.23 14.66
C LYS A 2 -13.49 10.73 13.22
N TYR A 3 -12.25 10.73 12.73
CA TYR A 3 -11.93 10.05 11.47
C TYR A 3 -12.09 8.54 11.66
N LEU A 4 -12.66 7.83 10.67
CA LEU A 4 -12.91 6.38 10.74
C LEU A 4 -11.98 5.58 9.83
N HIS A 5 -12.01 5.85 8.53
CA HIS A 5 -11.22 5.10 7.56
C HIS A 5 -11.04 5.86 6.24
N THR A 6 -10.10 5.40 5.41
CA THR A 6 -10.02 5.70 3.98
C THR A 6 -10.49 4.49 3.20
N MET A 7 -11.44 4.66 2.26
CA MET A 7 -11.90 3.58 1.40
C MET A 7 -11.17 3.62 0.05
N ILE A 8 -10.73 2.45 -0.40
CA ILE A 8 -10.22 2.24 -1.75
C ILE A 8 -10.92 1.04 -2.41
N ARG A 9 -11.18 1.13 -3.73
CA ARG A 9 -11.71 -0.01 -4.49
C ARG A 9 -10.58 -0.90 -4.98
N VAL A 10 -10.82 -2.22 -4.92
CA VAL A 10 -9.85 -3.24 -5.34
C VAL A 10 -10.52 -4.27 -6.23
N ARG A 11 -9.83 -4.72 -7.28
CA ARG A 11 -10.32 -5.73 -8.22
C ARG A 11 -10.00 -7.14 -7.78
N ASP A 12 -8.78 -7.36 -7.32
CA ASP A 12 -8.26 -8.66 -6.89
C ASP A 12 -7.93 -8.61 -5.40
N VAL A 13 -8.79 -9.25 -4.61
CA VAL A 13 -8.65 -9.29 -3.14
C VAL A 13 -7.36 -10.00 -2.73
N GLU A 14 -7.03 -11.14 -3.36
CA GLU A 14 -5.84 -11.92 -2.99
C GLU A 14 -4.56 -11.16 -3.30
N ALA A 15 -4.46 -10.56 -4.49
CA ALA A 15 -3.32 -9.74 -4.88
C ALA A 15 -3.17 -8.52 -3.96
N THR A 16 -4.29 -7.90 -3.57
CA THR A 16 -4.30 -6.73 -2.67
C THR A 16 -3.87 -7.11 -1.26
N LEU A 17 -4.38 -8.21 -0.71
CA LEU A 17 -3.97 -8.69 0.62
C LEU A 17 -2.51 -9.13 0.63
N ARG A 18 -2.03 -9.77 -0.44
CA ARG A 18 -0.60 -10.08 -0.59
C ARG A 18 0.26 -8.82 -0.51
N PHE A 19 -0.15 -7.73 -1.17
CA PHE A 19 0.59 -6.47 -1.11
C PHE A 19 0.55 -5.84 0.29
N PHE A 20 -0.65 -5.59 0.82
CA PHE A 20 -0.80 -4.85 2.08
C PHE A 20 -0.43 -5.70 3.31
N CYS A 21 -0.79 -6.98 3.35
CA CYS A 21 -0.56 -7.82 4.53
C CYS A 21 0.81 -8.50 4.50
N GLU A 22 1.17 -9.22 3.42
CA GLU A 22 2.47 -9.89 3.34
C GLU A 22 3.60 -8.90 3.06
N GLY A 23 3.38 -7.93 2.15
CA GLY A 23 4.36 -6.94 1.76
C GLY A 23 4.61 -5.87 2.81
N LEU A 24 3.56 -5.21 3.30
CA LEU A 24 3.65 -4.09 4.24
C LEU A 24 3.37 -4.45 5.69
N GLY A 25 2.92 -5.67 5.97
CA GLY A 25 2.68 -6.15 7.33
C GLY A 25 1.38 -5.67 7.98
N LEU A 26 0.44 -5.11 7.20
CA LEU A 26 -0.87 -4.75 7.72
C LEU A 26 -1.63 -6.00 8.19
N LYS A 27 -2.56 -5.80 9.12
CA LYS A 27 -3.42 -6.87 9.64
C LYS A 27 -4.87 -6.61 9.23
N GLU A 28 -5.57 -7.69 8.87
CA GLU A 28 -7.01 -7.65 8.69
C GLU A 28 -7.67 -7.58 10.06
N ASN A 29 -8.41 -6.51 10.32
CA ASN A 29 -9.16 -6.33 11.56
C ASN A 29 -10.53 -7.01 11.47
N ARG A 30 -11.21 -6.87 10.32
CA ARG A 30 -12.57 -7.40 10.09
C ARG A 30 -12.89 -7.46 8.61
N ARG A 31 -13.87 -8.30 8.29
CA ARG A 31 -14.39 -8.48 6.93
C ARG A 31 -15.91 -8.61 6.96
N MET A 32 -16.58 -8.18 5.89
CA MET A 32 -18.03 -8.30 5.74
C MET A 32 -18.39 -8.48 4.26
N ASP A 33 -19.22 -9.48 3.99
CA ASP A 33 -19.86 -9.66 2.68
C ASP A 33 -21.27 -9.08 2.70
N ASN A 34 -21.65 -8.41 1.62
CA ASN A 34 -23.00 -7.90 1.40
C ASN A 34 -23.58 -8.52 0.13
N GLU A 35 -24.37 -9.57 0.31
CA GLU A 35 -25.03 -10.32 -0.78
C GLU A 35 -25.97 -9.46 -1.61
N ALA A 36 -26.72 -8.57 -0.97
CA ALA A 36 -27.68 -7.70 -1.65
C ALA A 36 -26.97 -6.64 -2.51
N GLY A 37 -25.88 -6.08 -2.01
CA GLY A 37 -25.06 -5.07 -2.70
C GLY A 37 -23.99 -5.66 -3.59
N LYS A 38 -23.75 -6.99 -3.56
CA LYS A 38 -22.71 -7.68 -4.32
C LYS A 38 -21.31 -7.09 -4.11
N PHE A 39 -20.91 -6.94 -2.84
CA PHE A 39 -19.57 -6.47 -2.49
C PHE A 39 -19.04 -7.09 -1.20
N THR A 40 -17.73 -7.11 -1.08
CA THR A 40 -16.98 -7.44 0.14
C THR A 40 -16.26 -6.20 0.65
N LEU A 41 -16.34 -5.96 1.96
CA LEU A 41 -15.53 -4.98 2.67
C LEU A 41 -14.46 -5.69 3.51
N ILE A 42 -13.22 -5.22 3.45
CA ILE A 42 -12.11 -5.73 4.24
C ILE A 42 -11.40 -4.53 4.87
N PHE A 43 -11.23 -4.54 6.19
CA PHE A 43 -10.61 -3.45 6.92
C PHE A 43 -9.21 -3.87 7.38
N LEU A 44 -8.21 -3.15 6.91
CA LEU A 44 -6.80 -3.38 7.22
C LEU A 44 -6.26 -2.23 8.06
N ALA A 45 -5.35 -2.52 8.98
CA ALA A 45 -4.60 -1.49 9.70
C ALA A 45 -3.15 -1.90 9.94
N ALA A 46 -2.27 -0.91 10.06
CA ALA A 46 -0.91 -1.13 10.53
C ALA A 46 -0.92 -1.51 12.02
N PRO A 47 -0.08 -2.47 12.48
CA PRO A 47 -0.07 -2.91 13.87
C PRO A 47 0.16 -1.78 14.89
N GLY A 48 0.92 -0.76 14.53
CA GLY A 48 1.17 0.41 15.38
C GLY A 48 -0.01 1.39 15.50
N THR A 49 -1.00 1.30 14.61
CA THR A 49 -2.18 2.18 14.57
C THR A 49 -3.45 1.41 14.20
N PRO A 50 -3.90 0.46 15.07
CA PRO A 50 -4.99 -0.46 14.71
C PRO A 50 -6.34 0.24 14.48
N ASP A 51 -6.52 1.46 14.97
CA ASP A 51 -7.74 2.25 14.76
C ASP A 51 -7.74 3.07 13.46
N ALA A 52 -6.60 3.18 12.75
CA ALA A 52 -6.49 3.89 11.49
C ALA A 52 -6.68 2.91 10.32
N GLU A 53 -7.93 2.60 10.00
CA GLU A 53 -8.26 1.57 9.02
C GLU A 53 -8.20 2.07 7.58
N ILE A 54 -7.80 1.18 6.69
CA ILE A 54 -8.06 1.25 5.24
C ILE A 54 -9.20 0.27 4.95
N GLU A 55 -10.31 0.76 4.40
CA GLU A 55 -11.39 -0.08 3.91
C GLU A 55 -11.14 -0.46 2.46
N LEU A 56 -10.97 -1.75 2.19
CA LEU A 56 -10.96 -2.30 0.84
C LEU A 56 -12.39 -2.65 0.43
N THR A 57 -12.86 -2.11 -0.69
CA THR A 57 -14.17 -2.47 -1.26
C THR A 57 -13.97 -3.25 -2.55
N HIS A 58 -14.38 -4.52 -2.56
CA HIS A 58 -14.39 -5.37 -3.74
C HIS A 58 -15.82 -5.56 -4.24
N ASN A 59 -16.15 -4.99 -5.41
CA ASN A 59 -17.45 -5.14 -6.08
C ASN A 59 -17.42 -6.41 -6.95
N TRP A 60 -18.23 -7.43 -6.65
CA TRP A 60 -18.13 -8.79 -7.21
C TRP A 60 -18.27 -8.84 -8.73
N ASP A 61 -19.21 -8.09 -9.27
CA ASP A 61 -19.54 -8.12 -10.70
C ASP A 61 -18.90 -6.98 -11.50
N SER A 62 -18.01 -6.19 -10.87
CA SER A 62 -17.34 -5.07 -11.54
C SER A 62 -16.20 -5.55 -12.42
N GLN A 63 -16.20 -5.09 -13.68
CA GLN A 63 -15.09 -5.23 -14.62
C GLN A 63 -14.34 -3.89 -14.80
N GLU A 64 -14.57 -2.93 -13.92
CA GLU A 64 -14.01 -1.59 -14.00
C GLU A 64 -12.49 -1.62 -13.85
N ASP A 65 -11.79 -0.91 -14.74
CA ASP A 65 -10.38 -0.58 -14.56
C ASP A 65 -10.28 0.77 -13.84
N TYR A 66 -9.86 0.74 -12.59
CA TYR A 66 -9.78 1.95 -11.76
C TYR A 66 -8.67 2.90 -12.19
N GLY A 67 -7.67 2.39 -12.92
CA GLY A 67 -6.58 3.22 -13.44
C GLY A 67 -5.77 3.91 -12.34
N SER A 68 -5.14 5.02 -12.70
CA SER A 68 -4.31 5.84 -11.81
C SER A 68 -4.82 7.29 -11.76
N ALA A 69 -6.08 7.48 -11.39
CA ALA A 69 -6.66 8.82 -11.22
C ALA A 69 -5.86 9.62 -10.17
N ARG A 70 -5.55 10.88 -10.47
CA ARG A 70 -4.62 11.69 -9.68
C ARG A 70 -5.27 12.51 -8.55
N ASN A 71 -6.58 12.53 -8.46
CA ASN A 71 -7.29 13.22 -7.38
C ASN A 71 -7.11 12.55 -6.01
N PHE A 72 -6.92 11.21 -5.97
CA PHE A 72 -6.42 10.52 -4.79
C PHE A 72 -4.88 10.59 -4.80
N GLY A 73 -4.29 11.05 -3.71
CA GLY A 73 -2.83 11.15 -3.58
C GLY A 73 -2.18 9.78 -3.31
N HIS A 74 -1.88 9.53 -2.04
CA HIS A 74 -1.24 8.28 -1.62
C HIS A 74 -1.63 7.91 -0.18
N LEU A 75 -1.33 6.67 0.19
CA LEU A 75 -1.28 6.22 1.58
C LEU A 75 0.17 6.30 2.06
N ALA A 76 0.42 6.80 3.27
CA ALA A 76 1.76 6.88 3.83
C ALA A 76 1.89 5.98 5.06
N PHE A 77 3.00 5.23 5.13
CA PHE A 77 3.34 4.36 6.25
C PHE A 77 4.76 4.65 6.73
N GLN A 78 4.92 4.75 8.05
CA GLN A 78 6.23 4.76 8.67
C GLN A 78 6.75 3.33 8.80
N VAL A 79 8.02 3.11 8.47
CA VAL A 79 8.70 1.81 8.54
C VAL A 79 9.99 1.91 9.37
N GLU A 80 10.33 0.83 10.06
CA GLU A 80 11.53 0.77 10.91
C GLU A 80 12.83 0.71 10.08
N ASP A 81 12.79 0.06 8.91
CA ASP A 81 13.94 -0.06 8.01
C ASP A 81 13.45 -0.04 6.56
N ILE A 82 13.58 1.13 5.93
CA ILE A 82 13.09 1.36 4.58
C ILE A 82 13.80 0.49 3.53
N TYR A 83 15.08 0.19 3.74
CA TYR A 83 15.83 -0.65 2.82
C TYR A 83 15.38 -2.10 2.85
N LYS A 84 15.17 -2.65 4.06
CA LYS A 84 14.61 -4.00 4.22
C LYS A 84 13.20 -4.11 3.66
N THR A 85 12.36 -3.11 3.93
CA THR A 85 10.99 -3.08 3.41
C THR A 85 10.97 -3.03 1.88
N CYS A 86 11.76 -2.17 1.26
CA CYS A 86 11.87 -2.09 -0.19
C CYS A 86 12.45 -3.37 -0.80
N ALA A 87 13.47 -3.97 -0.21
CA ALA A 87 14.05 -5.23 -0.67
C ALA A 87 13.04 -6.39 -0.58
N HIS A 88 12.26 -6.46 0.48
CA HIS A 88 11.19 -7.45 0.64
C HIS A 88 10.12 -7.29 -0.46
N LEU A 89 9.61 -6.08 -0.66
CA LEU A 89 8.62 -5.81 -1.71
C LEU A 89 9.17 -6.13 -3.11
N GLN A 90 10.43 -5.80 -3.38
CA GLN A 90 11.09 -6.12 -4.65
C GLN A 90 11.22 -7.64 -4.85
N ALA A 91 11.57 -8.38 -3.81
CA ALA A 91 11.63 -9.85 -3.84
C ALA A 91 10.25 -10.50 -4.08
N MET A 92 9.17 -9.85 -3.65
CA MET A 92 7.79 -10.24 -3.94
C MET A 92 7.35 -9.89 -5.38
N GLY A 93 8.18 -9.18 -6.16
CA GLY A 93 7.91 -8.79 -7.55
C GLY A 93 7.29 -7.40 -7.73
N TYR A 94 7.21 -6.57 -6.67
CA TYR A 94 6.73 -5.19 -6.80
C TYR A 94 7.84 -4.26 -7.25
N ILE A 95 7.47 -3.27 -8.07
CA ILE A 95 8.39 -2.23 -8.54
C ILE A 95 8.49 -1.14 -7.48
N ILE A 96 9.70 -0.82 -7.06
CA ILE A 96 9.95 0.36 -6.23
C ILE A 96 10.05 1.56 -7.18
N ASN A 97 8.93 2.29 -7.32
CA ASN A 97 8.81 3.39 -8.27
C ASN A 97 9.76 4.55 -7.97
N ARG A 98 9.85 4.96 -6.73
CA ARG A 98 10.89 5.86 -6.22
C ARG A 98 11.72 5.12 -5.20
N PRO A 99 12.97 4.74 -5.53
CA PRO A 99 13.88 4.11 -4.56
C PRO A 99 14.22 5.01 -3.39
N PRO A 100 14.54 4.45 -2.20
CA PRO A 100 14.91 5.21 -1.01
C PRO A 100 16.36 5.73 -1.08
N ARG A 101 16.68 6.57 -2.10
CA ARG A 101 18.03 7.07 -2.36
C ARG A 101 18.63 7.87 -1.21
N ASP A 102 17.78 8.58 -0.50
CA ASP A 102 18.12 9.44 0.62
C ASP A 102 18.07 8.72 1.98
N GLY A 103 17.70 7.43 2.00
CA GLY A 103 17.49 6.67 3.23
C GLY A 103 16.25 7.09 4.02
N HIS A 104 15.34 7.84 3.41
CA HIS A 104 14.18 8.41 4.11
C HIS A 104 12.83 8.10 3.46
N MET A 105 12.70 8.18 2.14
CA MET A 105 11.41 8.07 1.46
C MET A 105 11.48 7.16 0.23
N ALA A 106 10.45 6.33 0.05
CA ALA A 106 10.25 5.50 -1.14
C ALA A 106 8.78 5.53 -1.58
N PHE A 107 8.53 5.20 -2.85
CA PHE A 107 7.19 4.96 -3.36
C PHE A 107 7.09 3.62 -4.07
N VAL A 108 5.98 2.94 -3.84
CA VAL A 108 5.57 1.69 -4.50
C VAL A 108 4.08 1.78 -4.82
N ARG A 109 3.57 0.98 -5.76
CA ARG A 109 2.14 0.90 -6.05
C ARG A 109 1.55 -0.45 -5.70
N SER A 110 0.32 -0.44 -5.19
CA SER A 110 -0.51 -1.63 -5.02
C SER A 110 -0.89 -2.23 -6.38
N PRO A 111 -1.44 -3.47 -6.43
CA PRO A 111 -1.94 -4.07 -7.67
C PRO A 111 -2.95 -3.19 -8.43
N ASP A 112 -3.80 -2.45 -7.72
CA ASP A 112 -4.76 -1.50 -8.31
C ASP A 112 -4.20 -0.07 -8.45
N LEU A 113 -2.88 0.07 -8.53
CA LEU A 113 -2.15 1.30 -8.78
C LEU A 113 -2.32 2.40 -7.71
N ILE A 114 -2.77 2.04 -6.51
CA ILE A 114 -2.77 2.97 -5.37
C ILE A 114 -1.32 3.27 -5.01
N SER A 115 -0.96 4.55 -4.99
CA SER A 115 0.36 5.01 -4.57
C SER A 115 0.55 4.83 -3.07
N VAL A 116 1.67 4.27 -2.67
CA VAL A 116 2.04 4.05 -1.27
C VAL A 116 3.41 4.67 -1.02
N GLU A 117 3.44 5.62 -0.09
CA GLU A 117 4.67 6.24 0.41
C GLU A 117 5.18 5.46 1.62
N LEU A 118 6.46 5.15 1.61
CA LEU A 118 7.17 4.58 2.76
C LEU A 118 8.12 5.63 3.33
N LEU A 119 8.00 5.89 4.62
CA LEU A 119 8.84 6.84 5.34
C LEU A 119 9.64 6.13 6.43
N GLN A 120 10.96 6.34 6.41
CA GLN A 120 11.85 5.81 7.44
C GLN A 120 11.51 6.42 8.81
N ASP A 121 11.45 5.59 9.85
CA ASP A 121 11.49 6.09 11.23
C ASP A 121 12.90 6.62 11.53
N GLY A 122 13.01 7.93 11.75
CA GLY A 122 14.29 8.61 11.82
C GLY A 122 14.95 8.79 10.45
N HIS A 123 16.25 8.55 10.35
CA HIS A 123 17.03 8.76 9.14
C HIS A 123 18.16 7.72 9.01
N LEU A 124 18.21 7.04 7.86
CA LEU A 124 19.32 6.14 7.52
C LEU A 124 20.24 6.80 6.50
N PRO A 125 21.57 6.51 6.51
CA PRO A 125 22.46 7.01 5.49
C PRO A 125 22.11 6.41 4.12
N PRO A 126 22.39 7.14 3.01
CA PRO A 126 22.27 6.56 1.66
C PRO A 126 23.06 5.26 1.53
N GLN A 127 22.47 4.26 0.86
CA GLN A 127 23.01 2.91 0.70
C GLN A 127 22.82 2.41 -0.72
N GLU A 128 23.87 1.82 -1.29
CA GLU A 128 23.78 1.12 -2.57
C GLU A 128 23.04 -0.23 -2.42
N PRO A 129 22.31 -0.70 -3.45
CA PRO A 129 22.17 -0.10 -4.78
C PRO A 129 21.14 1.05 -4.86
N TRP A 130 20.42 1.34 -3.77
CA TRP A 130 19.31 2.28 -3.74
C TRP A 130 19.72 3.71 -4.03
N ALA A 131 20.90 4.12 -3.54
CA ALA A 131 21.38 5.50 -3.67
C ALA A 131 21.56 5.95 -5.13
N SER A 132 21.94 5.04 -6.02
CA SER A 132 22.12 5.30 -7.45
C SER A 132 20.96 4.86 -8.34
N MET A 133 19.95 4.18 -7.77
CA MET A 133 18.84 3.60 -8.53
C MET A 133 17.90 4.69 -9.08
N PRO A 134 17.56 4.70 -10.38
CA PRO A 134 16.65 5.68 -10.96
C PRO A 134 15.20 5.42 -10.57
N ASN A 135 14.32 6.41 -10.77
CA ASN A 135 12.87 6.23 -10.68
C ASN A 135 12.37 5.32 -11.79
N THR A 136 11.32 4.54 -11.52
CA THR A 136 10.64 3.69 -12.49
C THR A 136 9.17 4.06 -12.57
N GLY A 137 8.71 4.55 -13.72
CA GLY A 137 7.33 4.97 -13.93
C GLY A 137 6.98 6.23 -13.13
N VAL A 138 5.70 6.33 -12.77
CA VAL A 138 5.11 7.44 -11.99
C VAL A 138 4.38 6.87 -10.76
N TRP A 139 4.27 7.68 -9.72
CA TRP A 139 3.59 7.32 -8.46
C TRP A 139 2.70 8.42 -7.94
#